data_1ae5a5236d139d809957f38a127e402a
#
_entry.id   1ae5a5236d139d809957f38a127e402a
#
_cell.length_a   1.000
_cell.length_b   1.000
_cell.length_c   1.000
_cell.angle_alpha   90.00
_cell.angle_beta   90.00
_cell.angle_gamma   90.00
#
_symmetry.space_group_name_H-M   'P 1'
#
loop_
_entity.id
_entity.type
_entity.pdbx_description
1 polymer ?
#
loop_
_entity_poly.entity_id
_entity_poly.type
_entity_poly.pdbx_seq_one_letter_code
_entity_poly.pdbx_strand_id
1 'polypeptide(L)'
;MIDKLAWLTFKDQQLLCARSHGKHIYYIPGGKREAGESDEAALMREIEEELAVALKPDTLAFACEFSAQADGKPEGVNVKLRCYTGEADGTPVASAEIAELRWLDSRHLAEISPVSRLLFAWLVEQKLIR
;
A
#
# COMPACT_ATOMS: atom_id res chain seq x y z
N MET A 1 -17.29 -0.65 5.52
CA MET A 1 -16.10 -0.99 4.75
C MET A 1 -15.04 0.10 4.88
N ILE A 2 -13.82 -0.28 5.17
CA ILE A 2 -12.69 0.67 5.25
C ILE A 2 -12.18 0.90 3.83
N ASP A 3 -12.12 2.17 3.39
CA ASP A 3 -11.71 2.54 2.04
C ASP A 3 -10.30 3.13 2.09
N LYS A 4 -9.33 2.40 1.50
CA LYS A 4 -7.91 2.79 1.50
C LYS A 4 -7.35 2.89 0.09
N LEU A 5 -6.42 3.82 -0.07
CA LEU A 5 -5.59 3.98 -1.26
C LEU A 5 -4.21 3.39 -0.97
N ALA A 6 -3.59 2.81 -1.98
CA ALA A 6 -2.26 2.22 -1.86
C ALA A 6 -1.38 2.58 -3.05
N TRP A 7 -0.11 2.81 -2.79
CA TRP A 7 0.89 3.10 -3.81
C TRP A 7 1.74 1.87 -4.08
N LEU A 8 1.78 1.45 -5.34
CA LEU A 8 2.60 0.34 -5.80
C LEU A 8 3.88 0.87 -6.42
N THR A 9 5.00 0.58 -5.81
CA THR A 9 6.31 0.85 -6.39
C THR A 9 7.19 -0.39 -6.27
N PHE A 10 7.93 -0.68 -7.34
CA PHE A 10 8.64 -1.94 -7.52
C PHE A 10 10.14 -1.71 -7.64
N LYS A 11 10.92 -2.68 -7.14
CA LYS A 11 12.36 -2.72 -7.31
C LYS A 11 12.79 -4.19 -7.24
N ASP A 12 13.56 -4.63 -8.24
CA ASP A 12 14.09 -6.00 -8.29
C ASP A 12 13.00 -7.07 -8.12
N GLN A 13 11.83 -6.84 -8.75
CA GLN A 13 10.66 -7.72 -8.67
C GLN A 13 10.13 -7.90 -7.26
N GLN A 14 10.21 -6.85 -6.46
CA GLN A 14 9.62 -6.77 -5.12
C GLN A 14 8.80 -5.50 -4.99
N LEU A 15 7.83 -5.52 -4.09
CA LEU A 15 6.95 -4.39 -3.80
C LEU A 15 7.35 -3.74 -2.48
N LEU A 16 7.38 -2.41 -2.46
CA LEU A 16 7.62 -1.67 -1.22
C LEU A 16 6.45 -1.84 -0.27
N CYS A 17 6.75 -2.27 0.95
CA CYS A 17 5.77 -2.45 2.02
C CYS A 17 6.22 -1.73 3.29
N ALA A 18 5.27 -1.40 4.15
CA ALA A 18 5.50 -0.62 5.35
C ALA A 18 4.90 -1.29 6.57
N ARG A 19 5.60 -1.20 7.69
CA ARG A 19 5.12 -1.68 8.99
C ARG A 19 5.05 -0.49 9.95
N SER A 20 3.90 -0.33 10.60
CA SER A 20 3.71 0.72 11.60
C SER A 20 4.35 0.33 12.95
N HIS A 21 4.70 1.33 13.74
CA HIS A 21 5.20 1.09 15.11
C HIS A 21 4.18 0.25 15.89
N GLY A 22 4.66 -0.76 16.60
CA GLY A 22 3.82 -1.64 17.42
C GLY A 22 3.05 -2.71 16.65
N LYS A 23 3.20 -2.78 15.32
CA LYS A 23 2.58 -3.80 14.50
C LYS A 23 3.59 -4.84 14.05
N HIS A 24 3.12 -6.05 13.75
CA HIS A 24 3.97 -7.16 13.29
C HIS A 24 3.82 -7.41 11.78
N ILE A 25 2.76 -6.89 11.20
CA ILE A 25 2.37 -7.15 9.81
C ILE A 25 2.72 -5.96 8.95
N TYR A 26 3.11 -6.23 7.68
CA TYR A 26 3.36 -5.21 6.68
C TYR A 26 2.11 -4.95 5.85
N TYR A 27 1.94 -3.71 5.44
CA TYR A 27 0.86 -3.21 4.60
C TYR A 27 1.46 -2.52 3.39
N ILE A 28 0.64 -2.28 2.38
CA ILE A 28 1.05 -1.45 1.24
C ILE A 28 0.98 0.02 1.69
N PRO A 29 2.01 0.84 1.39
CA PRO A 29 1.98 2.25 1.76
C PRO A 29 0.75 2.97 1.23
N GLY A 30 0.14 3.80 2.04
CA GLY A 30 -1.09 4.52 1.73
C GLY A 30 -1.96 4.68 2.96
N GLY A 31 -3.24 4.93 2.77
CA GLY A 31 -4.13 5.08 3.90
C GLY A 31 -5.55 5.43 3.52
N LYS A 32 -6.33 5.82 4.52
CA LYS A 32 -7.75 6.08 4.38
C LYS A 32 -8.02 7.39 3.67
N ARG A 33 -9.05 7.37 2.81
CA ARG A 33 -9.59 8.58 2.21
C ARG A 33 -10.27 9.44 3.27
N GLU A 34 -10.08 10.74 3.20
CA GLU A 34 -10.87 11.69 3.96
C GLU A 34 -12.04 12.18 3.13
N ALA A 35 -13.09 12.68 3.79
CA ALA A 35 -14.28 13.16 3.10
C ALA A 35 -13.93 14.22 2.06
N GLY A 36 -14.46 14.05 0.85
CA GLY A 36 -14.26 15.01 -0.24
C GLY A 36 -12.96 14.86 -1.02
N GLU A 37 -12.07 13.94 -0.61
CA GLU A 37 -10.84 13.71 -1.36
C GLU A 37 -11.05 12.79 -2.55
N SER A 38 -10.37 13.11 -3.68
CA SER A 38 -10.22 12.16 -4.78
C SER A 38 -9.25 11.06 -4.37
N ASP A 39 -9.21 9.96 -5.14
CA ASP A 39 -8.21 8.90 -4.94
C ASP A 39 -6.81 9.49 -4.94
N GLU A 40 -6.49 10.29 -5.94
CA GLU A 40 -5.14 10.85 -6.12
C GLU A 40 -4.77 11.79 -4.96
N ALA A 41 -5.68 12.65 -4.54
CA ALA A 41 -5.42 13.56 -3.42
C ALA A 41 -5.16 12.80 -2.12
N ALA A 42 -5.98 11.80 -1.83
CA ALA A 42 -5.83 10.98 -0.64
C ALA A 42 -4.48 10.23 -0.65
N LEU A 43 -4.16 9.62 -1.80
CA LEU A 43 -2.92 8.86 -1.93
C LEU A 43 -1.69 9.76 -1.78
N MET A 44 -1.66 10.91 -2.45
CA MET A 44 -0.54 11.85 -2.37
C MET A 44 -0.33 12.34 -0.94
N ARG A 45 -1.41 12.65 -0.24
CA ARG A 45 -1.35 13.10 1.16
C ARG A 45 -0.78 12.00 2.06
N GLU A 46 -1.29 10.78 1.95
CA GLU A 46 -0.85 9.66 2.77
C GLU A 46 0.61 9.28 2.51
N ILE A 47 1.04 9.27 1.26
CA ILE A 47 2.41 8.91 0.92
C ILE A 47 3.39 9.98 1.39
N GLU A 48 3.06 11.26 1.29
CA GLU A 48 3.89 12.32 1.83
C GLU A 48 4.06 12.18 3.34
N GLU A 49 2.96 11.89 4.05
CA GLU A 49 2.97 11.71 5.49
C GLU A 49 3.80 10.49 5.90
N GLU A 50 3.58 9.34 5.28
CA GLU A 50 4.20 8.07 5.65
C GLU A 50 5.63 7.90 5.15
N LEU A 51 5.94 8.38 3.96
CA LEU A 51 7.20 8.09 3.27
C LEU A 51 8.03 9.33 2.95
N ALA A 52 7.55 10.52 3.30
CA ALA A 52 8.23 11.79 3.11
C ALA A 52 8.65 12.05 1.66
N VAL A 53 7.85 11.60 0.70
CA VAL A 53 8.05 11.88 -0.72
C VAL A 53 6.77 12.40 -1.35
N ALA A 54 6.90 13.20 -2.41
CA ALA A 54 5.78 13.69 -3.18
C ALA A 54 5.58 12.81 -4.41
N LEU A 55 4.38 12.24 -4.55
CA LEU A 55 4.03 11.54 -5.79
C LEU A 55 3.77 12.57 -6.88
N LYS A 56 4.22 12.28 -8.09
CA LYS A 56 3.99 13.12 -9.26
C LYS A 56 2.58 12.87 -9.79
N PRO A 57 1.66 13.85 -9.70
CA PRO A 57 0.23 13.62 -10.00
C PRO A 57 -0.05 13.05 -11.39
N ASP A 58 0.68 13.53 -12.39
CA ASP A 58 0.49 13.12 -13.79
C ASP A 58 1.00 11.71 -14.08
N THR A 59 1.71 11.08 -13.16
CA THR A 59 2.20 9.70 -13.30
C THR A 59 1.28 8.68 -12.63
N LEU A 60 0.28 9.12 -11.88
CA LEU A 60 -0.60 8.21 -11.15
C LEU A 60 -1.53 7.47 -12.10
N ALA A 61 -1.57 6.15 -11.97
CA ALA A 61 -2.41 5.29 -12.80
C ALA A 61 -3.06 4.20 -11.93
N PHE A 62 -4.38 4.07 -12.05
CA PHE A 62 -5.09 3.01 -11.35
C PHE A 62 -4.64 1.64 -11.85
N ALA A 63 -4.31 0.74 -10.92
CA ALA A 63 -3.82 -0.59 -11.25
C ALA A 63 -4.84 -1.69 -10.94
N CYS A 64 -5.40 -1.69 -9.73
CA CYS A 64 -6.29 -2.75 -9.28
C CYS A 64 -7.00 -2.39 -7.98
N GLU A 65 -8.01 -3.21 -7.64
CA GLU A 65 -8.75 -3.04 -6.38
C GLU A 65 -9.01 -4.43 -5.79
N PHE A 66 -8.79 -4.58 -4.49
CA PHE A 66 -9.09 -5.80 -3.76
C PHE A 66 -9.80 -5.48 -2.45
N SER A 67 -10.60 -6.44 -1.98
CA SER A 67 -11.28 -6.33 -0.69
C SER A 67 -11.08 -7.63 0.10
N ALA A 68 -10.93 -7.50 1.42
CA ALA A 68 -10.79 -8.63 2.32
C ALA A 68 -11.12 -8.20 3.74
N GLN A 69 -11.19 -9.17 4.66
CA GLN A 69 -11.32 -8.90 6.09
C GLN A 69 -10.17 -8.00 6.53
N ALA A 70 -10.49 -6.92 7.23
CA ALA A 70 -9.48 -5.99 7.73
C ALA A 70 -8.69 -6.62 8.87
N ASP A 71 -7.35 -6.51 8.78
CA ASP A 71 -6.45 -7.05 9.79
C ASP A 71 -6.68 -6.38 11.14
N GLY A 72 -6.75 -7.19 12.20
CA GLY A 72 -6.91 -6.69 13.56
C GLY A 72 -8.29 -6.11 13.89
N LYS A 73 -9.27 -6.28 13.00
CA LYS A 73 -10.63 -5.79 13.20
C LYS A 73 -11.60 -6.94 13.44
N PRO A 74 -12.78 -6.67 14.06
CA PRO A 74 -13.80 -7.68 14.26
C PRO A 74 -14.22 -8.34 12.95
N GLU A 75 -14.69 -9.57 13.06
CA GLU A 75 -15.22 -10.32 11.92
C GLU A 75 -16.32 -9.51 11.21
N GLY A 76 -16.27 -9.50 9.87
CA GLY A 76 -17.21 -8.76 9.06
C GLY A 76 -16.76 -7.33 8.71
N VAL A 77 -15.69 -6.81 9.34
CA VAL A 77 -15.13 -5.52 8.95
C VAL A 77 -14.16 -5.74 7.81
N ASN A 78 -14.50 -5.23 6.64
CA ASN A 78 -13.69 -5.39 5.43
C ASN A 78 -12.94 -4.12 5.07
N VAL A 79 -11.80 -4.29 4.40
CA VAL A 79 -11.04 -3.20 3.79
C VAL A 79 -11.11 -3.34 2.28
N LYS A 80 -11.32 -2.22 1.60
CA LYS A 80 -11.21 -2.09 0.14
C LYS A 80 -9.92 -1.31 -0.13
N LEU A 81 -9.04 -1.91 -0.91
CA LEU A 81 -7.73 -1.33 -1.24
C LEU A 81 -7.70 -1.00 -2.73
N ARG A 82 -7.66 0.29 -3.06
CA ARG A 82 -7.53 0.77 -4.42
C ARG A 82 -6.07 1.13 -4.67
N CYS A 83 -5.44 0.46 -5.62
CA CYS A 83 -4.00 0.53 -5.83
C CYS A 83 -3.65 1.32 -7.08
N TYR A 84 -2.68 2.22 -6.93
CA TYR A 84 -2.16 3.06 -8.01
C TYR A 84 -0.66 2.86 -8.16
N THR A 85 -0.19 2.87 -9.40
CA THR A 85 1.24 3.06 -9.69
C THR A 85 1.51 4.54 -9.85
N GLY A 86 2.77 4.95 -9.71
CA GLY A 86 3.16 6.34 -9.87
C GLY A 86 4.61 6.56 -9.50
N GLU A 87 5.16 7.68 -9.92
CA GLU A 87 6.54 8.06 -9.62
C GLU A 87 6.58 9.02 -8.45
N ALA A 88 7.59 8.85 -7.60
CA ALA A 88 7.85 9.74 -6.47
C ALA A 88 9.02 10.67 -6.76
N ASP A 89 8.97 11.86 -6.17
CA ASP A 89 10.08 12.79 -6.14
C ASP A 89 10.91 12.45 -4.89
N GLY A 90 12.07 11.84 -5.10
CA GLY A 90 12.96 11.44 -4.02
C GLY A 90 12.85 9.99 -3.62
N THR A 91 13.56 9.63 -2.56
CA THR A 91 13.62 8.26 -2.03
C THR A 91 12.72 8.13 -0.80
N PRO A 92 11.79 7.15 -0.79
CA PRO A 92 10.94 6.93 0.37
C PRO A 92 11.74 6.62 1.64
N VAL A 93 11.32 7.22 2.75
CA VAL A 93 11.85 6.93 4.08
C VAL A 93 10.70 6.74 5.05
N ALA A 94 10.87 5.87 6.04
CA ALA A 94 9.85 5.65 7.06
C ALA A 94 9.64 6.93 7.87
N SER A 95 8.39 7.39 7.96
CA SER A 95 8.02 8.64 8.64
C SER A 95 6.70 8.45 9.38
N ALA A 96 6.37 9.38 10.27
CA ALA A 96 5.13 9.34 11.09
C ALA A 96 5.00 7.99 11.81
N GLU A 97 3.87 7.31 11.64
CA GLU A 97 3.62 6.02 12.30
C GLU A 97 4.40 4.84 11.72
N ILE A 98 5.13 5.04 10.63
CA ILE A 98 5.86 3.96 9.95
C ILE A 98 7.19 3.69 10.64
N ALA A 99 7.38 2.45 11.08
CA ALA A 99 8.61 2.02 11.74
C ALA A 99 9.66 1.50 10.76
N GLU A 100 9.22 0.86 9.68
CA GLU A 100 10.13 0.15 8.79
C GLU A 100 9.55 0.03 7.38
N LEU A 101 10.42 0.12 6.38
CA LEU A 101 10.10 -0.18 4.99
C LEU A 101 10.88 -1.43 4.57
N ARG A 102 10.23 -2.33 3.83
CA ARG A 102 10.88 -3.51 3.25
C ARG A 102 10.35 -3.76 1.86
N TRP A 103 11.23 -4.30 1.01
CA TRP A 103 10.87 -4.80 -0.30
C TRP A 103 10.49 -6.27 -0.16
N LEU A 104 9.26 -6.62 -0.50
CA LEU A 104 8.71 -7.95 -0.29
C LEU A 104 8.20 -8.58 -1.58
N ASP A 105 8.12 -9.92 -1.59
CA ASP A 105 7.57 -10.70 -2.69
C ASP A 105 6.77 -11.89 -2.15
N SER A 106 6.43 -12.87 -2.98
CA SER A 106 5.57 -14.00 -2.60
C SER A 106 6.16 -14.91 -1.52
N ARG A 107 7.44 -14.76 -1.19
CA ARG A 107 8.05 -15.51 -0.09
C ARG A 107 7.65 -14.96 1.28
N HIS A 108 7.00 -13.80 1.32
CA HIS A 108 6.69 -13.06 2.54
C HIS A 108 5.19 -13.03 2.87
N LEU A 109 4.39 -13.96 2.31
CA LEU A 109 2.93 -13.92 2.47
C LEU A 109 2.48 -14.01 3.93
N ALA A 110 3.27 -14.68 4.78
CA ALA A 110 2.94 -14.79 6.21
C ALA A 110 3.14 -13.47 6.98
N GLU A 111 3.83 -12.50 6.38
CA GLU A 111 4.18 -11.24 7.02
C GLU A 111 3.31 -10.06 6.59
N ILE A 112 2.32 -10.29 5.73
CA ILE A 112 1.49 -9.23 5.17
C ILE A 112 0.01 -9.45 5.49
N SER A 113 -0.78 -8.35 5.39
CA SER A 113 -2.21 -8.39 5.70
C SER A 113 -3.02 -9.24 4.72
N PRO A 114 -4.24 -9.69 5.09
CA PRO A 114 -5.07 -10.50 4.20
C PRO A 114 -5.33 -9.87 2.84
N VAL A 115 -5.68 -8.59 2.78
CA VAL A 115 -5.93 -7.93 1.49
C VAL A 115 -4.64 -7.81 0.67
N SER A 116 -3.50 -7.63 1.34
CA SER A 116 -2.19 -7.58 0.67
C SER A 116 -1.85 -8.92 0.02
N ARG A 117 -2.28 -10.05 0.61
CA ARG A 117 -2.07 -11.37 -0.01
C ARG A 117 -2.81 -11.51 -1.32
N LEU A 118 -4.01 -10.97 -1.41
CA LEU A 118 -4.76 -10.97 -2.67
C LEU A 118 -4.05 -10.14 -3.73
N LEU A 119 -3.56 -8.97 -3.34
CA LEU A 119 -2.76 -8.12 -4.22
C LEU A 119 -1.49 -8.83 -4.68
N PHE A 120 -0.76 -9.45 -3.77
CA PHE A 120 0.49 -10.17 -4.11
C PHE A 120 0.24 -11.28 -5.10
N ALA A 121 -0.83 -12.07 -4.94
CA ALA A 121 -1.18 -13.13 -5.89
C ALA A 121 -1.40 -12.56 -7.29
N TRP A 122 -2.11 -11.44 -7.39
CA TRP A 122 -2.33 -10.77 -8.66
C TRP A 122 -1.03 -10.23 -9.26
N LEU A 123 -0.16 -9.62 -8.43
CA LEU A 123 1.12 -9.08 -8.88
C LEU A 123 2.05 -10.17 -9.42
N VAL A 124 2.07 -11.34 -8.78
CA VAL A 124 2.85 -12.51 -9.26
C VAL A 124 2.31 -12.97 -10.61
N GLU A 125 0.98 -13.05 -10.75
CA GLU A 125 0.33 -13.45 -12.00
C GLU A 125 0.66 -12.46 -13.13
N GLN A 126 0.72 -11.17 -12.81
CA GLN A 126 1.10 -10.12 -13.76
C GLN A 126 2.62 -10.06 -14.01
N LYS A 127 3.41 -10.86 -13.31
CA LYS A 127 4.88 -10.88 -13.40
C LYS A 127 5.54 -9.57 -12.97
N LEU A 128 4.90 -8.85 -12.05
CA LEU A 128 5.43 -7.60 -11.51
C LEU A 128 6.29 -7.84 -10.27
N ILE A 129 6.06 -8.93 -9.56
CA ILE A 129 6.91 -9.38 -8.45
C ILE A 129 7.16 -10.89 -8.57
N ARG A 130 8.16 -11.35 -7.86
CA ARG A 130 8.43 -12.79 -7.71
C ARG A 130 7.46 -13.44 -6.76
#